data_630e302f899e9419ce40d4d9447b0775
#
_entry.id   630e302f899e9419ce40d4d9447b0775
#
_cell.length_a   1.000
_cell.length_b   1.000
_cell.length_c   1.000
_cell.angle_alpha   90.00
_cell.angle_beta   90.00
_cell.angle_gamma   90.00
#
_symmetry.space_group_name_H-M   'P 1'
#
loop_
_entity.id
_entity.type
_entity.pdbx_description
1 polymer ?
#
loop_
_entity_poly.entity_id
_entity_poly.type
_entity_poly.pdbx_seq_one_letter_code
_entity_poly.pdbx_strand_id
1 'polypeptide(L)'
;PAVANEQHYEVPAEFFRIALGPHRKYSCAWWPEGVTNLGDAETMALSATCERAQLADGQHILELGCGWGSLTLWMAARYPNSRITAVSNSHSQRTWIETEAVRRRHSNVRVVTADMNHFDTDDRYDRVVSVEMFEHMRNWHALFGRIRQWLVPDGRFFMHVFCHRSVPYSFIDRGHDDWMSRHFFSGGMMPSDDLPIRFQ
;
A
#
# COMPACT_ATOMS: atom_id res chain seq x y z
N PRO A 1 -5.33 -9.88 -10.83
CA PRO A 1 -4.51 -8.66 -10.81
C PRO A 1 -4.65 -7.84 -12.08
N ALA A 2 -4.56 -8.43 -13.31
CA ALA A 2 -4.62 -7.68 -14.56
C ALA A 2 -5.91 -6.87 -14.72
N VAL A 3 -7.07 -7.47 -14.44
CA VAL A 3 -8.38 -6.81 -14.55
C VAL A 3 -8.52 -5.66 -13.55
N ALA A 4 -8.09 -5.85 -12.30
CA ALA A 4 -8.10 -4.78 -11.30
C ALA A 4 -7.14 -3.64 -11.68
N ASN A 5 -6.00 -3.98 -12.30
CA ASN A 5 -5.03 -2.99 -12.77
C ASN A 5 -5.63 -2.10 -13.85
N GLU A 6 -6.27 -2.71 -14.85
CA GLU A 6 -6.91 -2.01 -15.97
C GLU A 6 -8.07 -1.12 -15.50
N GLN A 7 -8.86 -1.56 -14.53
CA GLN A 7 -10.02 -0.83 -14.03
C GLN A 7 -9.69 0.32 -13.06
N HIS A 8 -8.60 0.22 -12.28
CA HIS A 8 -8.34 1.15 -11.19
C HIS A 8 -7.06 1.97 -11.33
N TYR A 9 -6.05 1.42 -11.99
CA TYR A 9 -4.71 2.01 -11.97
C TYR A 9 -4.28 2.60 -13.31
N GLU A 10 -5.01 2.29 -14.39
CA GLU A 10 -4.81 2.90 -15.72
C GLU A 10 -5.67 4.17 -15.93
N VAL A 11 -6.40 4.64 -14.90
CA VAL A 11 -7.04 5.96 -14.91
C VAL A 11 -5.95 7.04 -14.92
N PRO A 12 -6.07 8.10 -15.74
CA PRO A 12 -5.04 9.14 -15.83
C PRO A 12 -4.69 9.74 -14.48
N ALA A 13 -3.38 9.94 -14.22
CA ALA A 13 -2.87 10.53 -12.97
C ALA A 13 -3.50 11.89 -12.65
N GLU A 14 -3.93 12.63 -13.68
CA GLU A 14 -4.60 13.91 -13.54
C GLU A 14 -5.97 13.80 -12.84
N PHE A 15 -6.72 12.73 -13.09
CA PHE A 15 -7.96 12.45 -12.36
C PHE A 15 -7.70 12.37 -10.84
N PHE A 16 -6.68 11.62 -10.45
CA PHE A 16 -6.33 11.49 -9.03
C PHE A 16 -5.77 12.78 -8.43
N ARG A 17 -5.16 13.64 -9.25
CA ARG A 17 -4.73 14.97 -8.82
C ARG A 17 -5.91 15.87 -8.44
N ILE A 18 -7.03 15.71 -9.11
CA ILE A 18 -8.25 16.50 -8.87
C ILE A 18 -9.08 15.88 -7.74
N ALA A 19 -9.19 14.55 -7.72
CA ALA A 19 -10.11 13.83 -6.83
C ALA A 19 -9.53 13.61 -5.41
N LEU A 20 -8.20 13.55 -5.26
CA LEU A 20 -7.52 13.28 -3.98
C LEU A 20 -6.90 14.55 -3.41
N GLY A 21 -6.53 14.50 -2.13
CA GLY A 21 -5.84 15.57 -1.46
C GLY A 21 -4.35 15.70 -1.87
N PRO A 22 -3.61 16.61 -1.23
CA PRO A 22 -2.24 16.96 -1.61
C PRO A 22 -1.26 15.79 -1.52
N HIS A 23 -1.53 14.78 -0.68
CA HIS A 23 -0.72 13.57 -0.57
C HIS A 23 -1.16 12.45 -1.50
N ARG A 24 -2.28 12.62 -2.23
CA ARG A 24 -2.86 11.62 -3.13
C ARG A 24 -3.08 10.26 -2.47
N LYS A 25 -3.57 10.30 -1.24
CA LYS A 25 -3.84 9.08 -0.49
C LYS A 25 -5.12 8.44 -1.02
N TYR A 26 -4.96 7.40 -1.83
CA TYR A 26 -6.05 6.65 -2.45
C TYR A 26 -6.77 5.72 -1.47
N SER A 27 -6.09 5.29 -0.42
CA SER A 27 -6.66 4.60 0.73
C SER A 27 -7.35 5.59 1.70
N CYS A 28 -8.03 5.08 2.74
CA CYS A 28 -8.76 5.92 3.69
C CYS A 28 -7.87 6.97 4.38
N ALA A 29 -8.41 8.15 4.60
CA ALA A 29 -7.84 9.18 5.44
C ALA A 29 -8.34 9.04 6.89
N TRP A 30 -7.69 9.70 7.84
CA TRP A 30 -8.10 9.70 9.25
C TRP A 30 -8.54 11.09 9.70
N TRP A 31 -9.78 11.16 10.20
CA TRP A 31 -10.45 12.38 10.58
C TRP A 31 -10.64 12.46 12.10
N PRO A 32 -9.59 12.68 12.90
CA PRO A 32 -9.76 12.93 14.33
C PRO A 32 -10.47 14.27 14.59
N GLU A 33 -10.88 14.48 15.83
CA GLU A 33 -11.49 15.73 16.23
C GLU A 33 -10.61 16.94 15.87
N GLY A 34 -11.20 17.98 15.30
CA GLY A 34 -10.50 19.18 14.84
C GLY A 34 -9.95 19.13 13.44
N VAL A 35 -9.92 17.99 12.77
CA VAL A 35 -9.54 17.88 11.35
C VAL A 35 -10.74 18.18 10.47
N THR A 36 -10.61 19.21 9.62
CA THR A 36 -11.72 19.75 8.82
C THR A 36 -11.49 19.73 7.32
N ASN A 37 -10.30 19.34 6.86
CA ASN A 37 -9.99 19.25 5.44
C ASN A 37 -9.23 17.96 5.10
N LEU A 38 -9.29 17.57 3.82
CA LEU A 38 -8.73 16.31 3.34
C LEU A 38 -7.20 16.25 3.47
N GLY A 39 -6.49 17.35 3.26
CA GLY A 39 -5.02 17.37 3.36
C GLY A 39 -4.52 17.05 4.76
N ASP A 40 -5.18 17.61 5.78
CA ASP A 40 -4.87 17.31 7.17
C ASP A 40 -5.25 15.87 7.53
N ALA A 41 -6.39 15.38 7.03
CA ALA A 41 -6.82 14.00 7.25
C ALA A 41 -5.86 12.97 6.61
N GLU A 42 -5.34 13.25 5.41
CA GLU A 42 -4.28 12.45 4.78
C GLU A 42 -2.99 12.47 5.61
N THR A 43 -2.58 13.66 6.08
CA THR A 43 -1.41 13.86 6.94
C THR A 43 -1.52 13.04 8.23
N MET A 44 -2.67 13.10 8.89
CA MET A 44 -2.92 12.32 10.11
C MET A 44 -2.85 10.83 9.87
N ALA A 45 -3.43 10.34 8.77
CA ALA A 45 -3.37 8.92 8.42
C ALA A 45 -1.95 8.44 8.09
N LEU A 46 -1.17 9.24 7.35
CA LEU A 46 0.22 8.93 7.01
C LEU A 46 1.12 8.93 8.26
N SER A 47 0.95 9.92 9.14
CA SER A 47 1.68 9.99 10.41
C SER A 47 1.37 8.79 11.29
N ALA A 48 0.09 8.44 11.47
CA ALA A 48 -0.33 7.28 12.26
C ALA A 48 0.18 5.95 11.66
N THR A 49 0.23 5.85 10.32
CA THR A 49 0.82 4.68 9.65
C THR A 49 2.29 4.54 9.98
N CYS A 50 3.07 5.61 9.85
CA CYS A 50 4.50 5.61 10.17
C CYS A 50 4.78 5.27 11.64
N GLU A 51 4.00 5.85 12.56
CA GLU A 51 4.11 5.59 14.00
C GLU A 51 3.82 4.12 14.33
N ARG A 52 2.68 3.60 13.86
CA ARG A 52 2.27 2.20 14.11
C ARG A 52 3.21 1.19 13.46
N ALA A 53 3.76 1.50 12.29
CA ALA A 53 4.77 0.70 11.63
C ALA A 53 6.16 0.83 12.29
N GLN A 54 6.31 1.74 13.27
CA GLN A 54 7.56 2.04 13.97
C GLN A 54 8.69 2.39 12.99
N LEU A 55 8.37 3.25 12.03
CA LEU A 55 9.34 3.74 11.06
C LEU A 55 10.27 4.77 11.73
N ALA A 56 11.55 4.67 11.40
CA ALA A 56 12.59 5.58 11.86
C ALA A 56 13.54 5.90 10.72
N ASP A 57 14.22 7.04 10.84
CA ASP A 57 15.23 7.42 9.86
C ASP A 57 16.42 6.46 9.85
N GLY A 58 17.01 6.23 8.68
CA GLY A 58 18.13 5.30 8.47
C GLY A 58 17.70 3.85 8.17
N GLN A 59 16.42 3.51 8.22
CA GLN A 59 15.92 2.16 7.93
C GLN A 59 15.89 1.86 6.43
N HIS A 60 16.01 0.57 6.09
CA HIS A 60 15.68 0.05 4.76
C HIS A 60 14.22 -0.43 4.78
N ILE A 61 13.36 0.24 4.01
CA ILE A 61 11.91 0.06 4.05
C ILE A 61 11.41 -0.47 2.71
N LEU A 62 10.58 -1.53 2.74
CA LEU A 62 9.86 -2.06 1.60
C LEU A 62 8.38 -1.71 1.73
N GLU A 63 7.81 -1.03 0.75
CA GLU A 63 6.39 -0.74 0.65
C GLU A 63 5.74 -1.63 -0.42
N LEU A 64 4.75 -2.44 -0.01
CA LEU A 64 4.01 -3.33 -0.89
C LEU A 64 2.67 -2.71 -1.28
N GLY A 65 2.50 -2.42 -2.57
CA GLY A 65 1.29 -1.77 -3.08
C GLY A 65 1.31 -0.26 -2.85
N CYS A 66 2.30 0.45 -3.40
CA CYS A 66 2.51 1.87 -3.12
C CYS A 66 1.48 2.83 -3.75
N GLY A 67 0.59 2.34 -4.63
CA GLY A 67 -0.41 3.17 -5.30
C GLY A 67 0.21 4.40 -5.97
N TRP A 68 -0.36 5.57 -5.76
CA TRP A 68 0.16 6.85 -6.28
C TRP A 68 1.31 7.43 -5.44
N GLY A 69 1.94 6.64 -4.57
CA GLY A 69 3.13 7.01 -3.82
C GLY A 69 2.88 7.92 -2.62
N SER A 70 1.66 7.93 -2.10
CA SER A 70 1.30 8.74 -0.93
C SER A 70 2.22 8.47 0.25
N LEU A 71 2.30 7.22 0.70
CA LEU A 71 3.18 6.83 1.80
C LEU A 71 4.65 6.83 1.38
N THR A 72 4.98 6.41 0.15
CA THR A 72 6.35 6.43 -0.40
C THR A 72 6.99 7.81 -0.28
N LEU A 73 6.32 8.84 -0.83
CA LEU A 73 6.84 10.22 -0.85
C LEU A 73 6.81 10.87 0.53
N TRP A 74 5.85 10.50 1.36
CA TRP A 74 5.79 10.91 2.76
C TRP A 74 6.99 10.38 3.55
N MET A 75 7.27 9.09 3.44
CA MET A 75 8.43 8.46 4.08
C MET A 75 9.75 9.07 3.58
N ALA A 76 9.86 9.31 2.27
CA ALA A 76 11.05 9.89 1.66
C ALA A 76 11.41 11.27 2.22
N ALA A 77 10.39 12.10 2.45
CA ALA A 77 10.57 13.42 3.05
C ALA A 77 10.88 13.35 4.56
N ARG A 78 10.21 12.45 5.28
CA ARG A 78 10.31 12.37 6.73
C ARG A 78 11.55 11.62 7.23
N TYR A 79 12.05 10.69 6.41
CA TYR A 79 13.18 9.81 6.72
C TYR A 79 14.25 9.91 5.62
N PRO A 80 14.97 11.04 5.53
CA PRO A 80 15.86 11.31 4.41
C PRO A 80 17.08 10.38 4.32
N ASN A 81 17.50 9.76 5.42
CA ASN A 81 18.58 8.79 5.47
C ASN A 81 18.11 7.33 5.27
N SER A 82 16.81 7.10 5.21
CA SER A 82 16.23 5.77 4.92
C SER A 82 16.33 5.45 3.42
N ARG A 83 16.36 4.16 3.10
CA ARG A 83 16.22 3.65 1.73
C ARG A 83 14.83 3.05 1.56
N ILE A 84 14.07 3.54 0.60
CA ILE A 84 12.68 3.14 0.39
C ILE A 84 12.57 2.42 -0.97
N THR A 85 12.18 1.16 -0.94
CA THR A 85 11.79 0.40 -2.12
C THR A 85 10.27 0.30 -2.13
N ALA A 86 9.62 0.85 -3.15
CA ALA A 86 8.18 0.85 -3.32
C ALA A 86 7.78 -0.04 -4.50
N VAL A 87 6.80 -0.93 -4.30
CA VAL A 87 6.35 -1.87 -5.33
C VAL A 87 4.93 -1.52 -5.77
N SER A 88 4.75 -1.36 -7.08
CA SER A 88 3.46 -1.20 -7.74
C SER A 88 3.36 -2.13 -8.95
N ASN A 89 2.17 -2.58 -9.30
CA ASN A 89 1.93 -3.30 -10.54
C ASN A 89 1.64 -2.39 -11.74
N SER A 90 1.65 -1.06 -11.55
CA SER A 90 1.33 -0.05 -12.59
C SER A 90 2.56 0.76 -13.00
N HIS A 91 2.83 0.81 -14.30
CA HIS A 91 3.87 1.65 -14.88
C HIS A 91 3.56 3.15 -14.77
N SER A 92 2.29 3.54 -14.87
CA SER A 92 1.85 4.92 -14.75
C SER A 92 2.09 5.44 -13.32
N GLN A 93 1.79 4.63 -12.31
CA GLN A 93 2.09 4.96 -10.91
C GLN A 93 3.59 5.10 -10.67
N ARG A 94 4.41 4.17 -11.17
CA ARG A 94 5.86 4.27 -11.07
C ARG A 94 6.38 5.57 -11.67
N THR A 95 6.02 5.87 -12.92
CA THR A 95 6.46 7.08 -13.62
C THR A 95 6.08 8.34 -12.84
N TRP A 96 4.88 8.36 -12.29
CA TRP A 96 4.41 9.46 -11.46
C TRP A 96 5.26 9.62 -10.19
N ILE A 97 5.48 8.54 -9.44
CA ILE A 97 6.25 8.59 -8.18
C ILE A 97 7.68 9.04 -8.43
N GLU A 98 8.35 8.48 -9.46
CA GLU A 98 9.71 8.85 -9.83
C GLU A 98 9.80 10.34 -10.22
N THR A 99 8.84 10.84 -11.00
CA THR A 99 8.77 12.27 -11.39
C THR A 99 8.60 13.17 -10.15
N GLU A 100 7.70 12.82 -9.24
CA GLU A 100 7.47 13.58 -8.01
C GLU A 100 8.66 13.51 -7.05
N ALA A 101 9.33 12.37 -6.94
CA ALA A 101 10.53 12.23 -6.13
C ALA A 101 11.64 13.16 -6.63
N VAL A 102 11.88 13.20 -7.94
CA VAL A 102 12.84 14.15 -8.56
C VAL A 102 12.43 15.60 -8.29
N ARG A 103 11.16 15.95 -8.53
CA ARG A 103 10.65 17.32 -8.31
C ARG A 103 10.82 17.77 -6.86
N ARG A 104 10.63 16.86 -5.90
CA ARG A 104 10.78 17.11 -4.45
C ARG A 104 12.22 16.90 -3.94
N ARG A 105 13.16 16.55 -4.83
CA ARG A 105 14.57 16.27 -4.50
C ARG A 105 14.76 15.10 -3.52
N HIS A 106 13.91 14.09 -3.61
CA HIS A 106 14.07 12.84 -2.86
C HIS A 106 14.92 11.86 -3.68
N SER A 107 16.11 11.53 -3.18
CA SER A 107 17.06 10.59 -3.81
C SER A 107 17.02 9.19 -3.19
N ASN A 108 16.19 8.99 -2.17
CA ASN A 108 16.12 7.79 -1.34
C ASN A 108 14.97 6.86 -1.68
N VAL A 109 14.36 7.04 -2.86
CA VAL A 109 13.22 6.24 -3.36
C VAL A 109 13.64 5.42 -4.57
N ARG A 110 13.32 4.13 -4.57
CA ARG A 110 13.37 3.22 -5.71
C ARG A 110 11.99 2.63 -5.95
N VAL A 111 11.44 2.77 -7.15
CA VAL A 111 10.13 2.16 -7.49
C VAL A 111 10.34 0.95 -8.39
N VAL A 112 9.69 -0.17 -8.04
CA VAL A 112 9.71 -1.42 -8.79
C VAL A 112 8.32 -1.70 -9.34
N THR A 113 8.21 -1.92 -10.64
CA THR A 113 6.95 -2.39 -11.23
C THR A 113 6.96 -3.91 -11.25
N ALA A 114 6.08 -4.52 -10.46
CA ALA A 114 5.95 -5.97 -10.38
C ALA A 114 4.56 -6.39 -9.90
N ASP A 115 4.09 -7.54 -10.40
CA ASP A 115 2.93 -8.23 -9.81
C ASP A 115 3.37 -8.86 -8.48
N MET A 116 2.63 -8.57 -7.42
CA MET A 116 2.92 -9.08 -6.07
C MET A 116 2.90 -10.62 -5.97
N ASN A 117 2.24 -11.30 -6.90
CA ASN A 117 2.31 -12.76 -6.99
C ASN A 117 3.71 -13.27 -7.37
N HIS A 118 4.48 -12.48 -8.11
CA HIS A 118 5.78 -12.85 -8.66
C HIS A 118 6.95 -12.01 -8.10
N PHE A 119 6.66 -10.92 -7.40
CA PHE A 119 7.70 -10.08 -6.82
C PHE A 119 8.56 -10.87 -5.84
N ASP A 120 9.85 -10.80 -6.02
CA ASP A 120 10.86 -11.35 -5.10
C ASP A 120 12.09 -10.43 -5.08
N THR A 121 12.92 -10.55 -4.04
CA THR A 121 14.11 -9.74 -3.86
C THR A 121 15.11 -10.40 -2.92
N ASP A 122 16.40 -10.24 -3.20
CA ASP A 122 17.49 -10.63 -2.32
C ASP A 122 17.80 -9.57 -1.25
N ASP A 123 17.27 -8.37 -1.41
CA ASP A 123 17.40 -7.29 -0.42
C ASP A 123 16.75 -7.69 0.90
N ARG A 124 17.27 -7.13 2.00
CA ARG A 124 16.72 -7.30 3.35
C ARG A 124 16.29 -5.95 3.90
N TYR A 125 15.18 -5.96 4.64
CA TYR A 125 14.49 -4.75 5.08
C TYR A 125 14.28 -4.76 6.59
N ASP A 126 14.47 -3.60 7.21
CA ASP A 126 14.15 -3.36 8.62
C ASP A 126 12.63 -3.31 8.84
N ARG A 127 11.92 -2.81 7.83
CA ARG A 127 10.46 -2.66 7.82
C ARG A 127 9.89 -3.06 6.47
N VAL A 128 8.82 -3.81 6.52
CA VAL A 128 7.92 -4.01 5.39
C VAL A 128 6.59 -3.38 5.75
N VAL A 129 6.03 -2.54 4.87
CA VAL A 129 4.76 -1.86 5.09
C VAL A 129 3.80 -2.12 3.93
N SER A 130 2.52 -2.29 4.23
CA SER A 130 1.48 -2.44 3.22
C SER A 130 0.19 -1.78 3.70
N VAL A 131 -0.43 -0.97 2.84
CA VAL A 131 -1.68 -0.27 3.11
C VAL A 131 -2.69 -0.58 2.02
N GLU A 132 -3.78 -1.25 2.39
CA GLU A 132 -4.91 -1.60 1.52
C GLU A 132 -4.49 -2.27 0.19
N MET A 133 -3.61 -3.27 0.29
CA MET A 133 -3.20 -4.10 -0.85
C MET A 133 -3.57 -5.58 -0.65
N PHE A 134 -3.54 -6.06 0.60
CA PHE A 134 -3.76 -7.48 0.90
C PHE A 134 -5.17 -7.96 0.54
N GLU A 135 -6.15 -7.08 0.49
CA GLU A 135 -7.52 -7.35 0.05
C GLU A 135 -7.58 -7.85 -1.40
N HIS A 136 -6.61 -7.46 -2.21
CA HIS A 136 -6.48 -7.92 -3.60
C HIS A 136 -5.82 -9.31 -3.72
N MET A 137 -5.34 -9.87 -2.62
CA MET A 137 -4.59 -11.13 -2.59
C MET A 137 -5.39 -12.22 -1.88
N ARG A 138 -5.26 -13.47 -2.35
CA ARG A 138 -5.82 -14.66 -1.66
C ARG A 138 -4.76 -15.57 -1.08
N ASN A 139 -3.53 -15.44 -1.53
CA ASN A 139 -2.40 -16.29 -1.16
C ASN A 139 -1.58 -15.73 0.02
N TRP A 140 -2.27 -15.30 1.08
CA TRP A 140 -1.67 -14.65 2.24
C TRP A 140 -0.55 -15.48 2.88
N HIS A 141 -0.75 -16.80 3.02
CA HIS A 141 0.28 -17.68 3.56
C HIS A 141 1.60 -17.60 2.77
N ALA A 142 1.52 -17.69 1.45
CA ALA A 142 2.72 -17.60 0.60
C ALA A 142 3.36 -16.20 0.67
N LEU A 143 2.54 -15.15 0.72
CA LEU A 143 3.04 -13.77 0.81
C LEU A 143 3.69 -13.49 2.17
N PHE A 144 3.11 -13.93 3.27
CA PHE A 144 3.74 -13.83 4.60
C PHE A 144 5.06 -14.60 4.67
N GLY A 145 5.14 -15.80 4.05
CA GLY A 145 6.38 -16.56 3.94
C GLY A 145 7.50 -15.78 3.24
N ARG A 146 7.18 -15.08 2.13
CA ARG A 146 8.13 -14.22 1.42
C ARG A 146 8.52 -13.00 2.24
N ILE A 147 7.54 -12.30 2.83
CA ILE A 147 7.79 -11.14 3.69
C ILE A 147 8.75 -11.51 4.83
N ARG A 148 8.55 -12.66 5.45
CA ARG A 148 9.48 -13.17 6.48
C ARG A 148 10.90 -13.32 5.96
N GLN A 149 11.08 -13.79 4.73
CA GLN A 149 12.40 -13.93 4.10
C GLN A 149 13.04 -12.58 3.78
N TRP A 150 12.25 -11.57 3.43
CA TRP A 150 12.74 -10.23 3.11
C TRP A 150 13.09 -9.39 4.35
N LEU A 151 12.61 -9.76 5.53
CA LEU A 151 12.93 -9.07 6.77
C LEU A 151 14.31 -9.46 7.31
N VAL A 152 15.03 -8.49 7.86
CA VAL A 152 16.20 -8.76 8.72
C VAL A 152 15.75 -9.43 10.02
N PRO A 153 16.66 -10.09 10.81
CA PRO A 153 16.38 -10.43 12.19
C PRO A 153 15.84 -9.20 12.94
N ASP A 154 14.76 -9.36 13.71
CA ASP A 154 14.02 -8.28 14.41
C ASP A 154 13.32 -7.25 13.50
N GLY A 155 13.35 -7.45 12.18
CA GLY A 155 12.56 -6.68 11.22
C GLY A 155 11.05 -6.85 11.47
N ARG A 156 10.26 -5.86 11.09
CA ARG A 156 8.81 -5.84 11.36
C ARG A 156 8.00 -5.62 10.11
N PHE A 157 6.88 -6.32 10.04
CA PHE A 157 5.86 -6.11 9.03
C PHE A 157 4.67 -5.37 9.62
N PHE A 158 4.27 -4.28 8.96
CA PHE A 158 3.05 -3.54 9.23
C PHE A 158 2.06 -3.73 8.09
N MET A 159 0.84 -4.08 8.43
CA MET A 159 -0.26 -4.21 7.48
C MET A 159 -1.46 -3.38 7.95
N HIS A 160 -1.96 -2.52 7.06
CA HIS A 160 -3.27 -1.90 7.18
C HIS A 160 -4.18 -2.51 6.11
N VAL A 161 -5.29 -3.05 6.52
CA VAL A 161 -6.27 -3.73 5.68
C VAL A 161 -7.66 -3.45 6.23
N PHE A 162 -8.65 -3.26 5.38
CA PHE A 162 -10.03 -3.29 5.85
C PHE A 162 -10.44 -4.74 6.12
N CYS A 163 -11.33 -4.97 7.07
CA CYS A 163 -11.73 -6.31 7.45
C CYS A 163 -13.20 -6.38 7.90
N HIS A 164 -13.78 -7.54 7.72
CA HIS A 164 -15.03 -7.91 8.40
C HIS A 164 -14.70 -8.34 9.83
N ARG A 165 -15.59 -8.01 10.77
CA ARG A 165 -15.34 -8.26 12.20
C ARG A 165 -15.01 -9.71 12.53
N SER A 166 -15.62 -10.69 11.83
CA SER A 166 -15.54 -12.10 12.25
C SER A 166 -15.49 -13.12 11.11
N VAL A 167 -15.88 -12.75 9.89
CA VAL A 167 -16.04 -13.71 8.79
C VAL A 167 -15.26 -13.29 7.56
N PRO A 168 -14.19 -14.01 7.16
CA PRO A 168 -13.55 -13.78 5.89
C PRO A 168 -14.38 -14.37 4.74
N TYR A 169 -14.41 -13.69 3.58
CA TYR A 169 -15.06 -14.20 2.38
C TYR A 169 -14.38 -13.70 1.12
N SER A 170 -14.45 -14.49 0.05
CA SER A 170 -13.95 -14.10 -1.27
C SER A 170 -14.92 -13.16 -1.97
N PHE A 171 -14.40 -12.14 -2.64
CA PHE A 171 -15.16 -11.33 -3.58
C PHE A 171 -15.42 -12.16 -4.84
N ILE A 172 -16.65 -12.64 -4.99
CA ILE A 172 -17.12 -13.47 -6.11
C ILE A 172 -18.28 -12.74 -6.77
N ASP A 173 -18.20 -12.50 -8.06
CA ASP A 173 -19.33 -11.96 -8.83
C ASP A 173 -20.39 -13.05 -9.00
N ARG A 174 -21.50 -12.91 -8.31
CA ARG A 174 -22.65 -13.82 -8.34
C ARG A 174 -23.86 -13.22 -9.08
N GLY A 175 -23.77 -11.96 -9.48
CA GLY A 175 -24.88 -11.28 -10.15
C GLY A 175 -24.89 -9.77 -9.99
N HIS A 176 -26.05 -9.16 -10.28
CA HIS A 176 -26.20 -7.73 -10.44
C HIS A 176 -25.81 -6.91 -9.19
N ASP A 177 -25.97 -7.49 -7.99
CA ASP A 177 -25.76 -6.79 -6.71
C ASP A 177 -24.29 -6.85 -6.23
N ASP A 178 -23.44 -7.65 -6.88
CA ASP A 178 -22.02 -7.82 -6.51
C ASP A 178 -21.09 -6.77 -7.16
N TRP A 179 -21.46 -5.50 -7.09
CA TRP A 179 -20.75 -4.39 -7.71
C TRP A 179 -19.26 -4.34 -7.31
N MET A 180 -18.96 -4.50 -6.02
CA MET A 180 -17.59 -4.46 -5.51
C MET A 180 -16.72 -5.60 -6.05
N SER A 181 -17.29 -6.79 -6.15
CA SER A 181 -16.60 -7.96 -6.71
C SER A 181 -16.31 -7.80 -8.19
N ARG A 182 -17.25 -7.19 -8.92
CA ARG A 182 -17.18 -7.01 -10.38
C ARG A 182 -16.24 -5.89 -10.78
N HIS A 183 -16.33 -4.75 -10.10
CA HIS A 183 -15.74 -3.50 -10.56
C HIS A 183 -14.54 -3.05 -9.72
N PHE A 184 -14.30 -3.63 -8.53
CA PHE A 184 -13.26 -3.13 -7.64
C PHE A 184 -12.31 -4.23 -7.12
N PHE A 185 -12.82 -5.29 -6.50
CA PHE A 185 -12.01 -6.33 -5.87
C PHE A 185 -12.04 -7.66 -6.61
N SER A 186 -12.07 -7.65 -7.95
CA SER A 186 -12.08 -8.88 -8.75
C SER A 186 -10.94 -9.81 -8.35
N GLY A 187 -11.28 -10.98 -7.79
CA GLY A 187 -10.30 -11.97 -7.35
C GLY A 187 -9.66 -11.74 -5.99
N GLY A 188 -10.07 -10.70 -5.26
CA GLY A 188 -9.66 -10.42 -3.90
C GLY A 188 -10.53 -11.11 -2.84
N MET A 189 -10.37 -10.69 -1.59
CA MET A 189 -11.14 -11.18 -0.46
C MET A 189 -11.36 -10.09 0.60
N MET A 190 -12.47 -10.20 1.33
CA MET A 190 -12.68 -9.55 2.60
C MET A 190 -12.01 -10.40 3.69
N PRO A 191 -10.96 -9.94 4.36
CA PRO A 191 -10.40 -10.64 5.50
C PRO A 191 -11.28 -10.48 6.75
N SER A 192 -11.14 -11.36 7.74
CA SER A 192 -11.59 -11.09 9.10
C SER A 192 -10.47 -10.43 9.92
N ASP A 193 -10.81 -9.81 11.04
CA ASP A 193 -9.84 -9.14 11.91
C ASP A 193 -8.82 -10.13 12.52
N ASP A 194 -9.22 -11.39 12.72
CA ASP A 194 -8.40 -12.48 13.24
C ASP A 194 -7.64 -13.26 12.16
N LEU A 195 -7.90 -13.01 10.87
CA LEU A 195 -7.31 -13.80 9.79
C LEU A 195 -5.77 -13.84 9.82
N PRO A 196 -5.04 -12.73 10.06
CA PRO A 196 -3.59 -12.74 10.10
C PRO A 196 -3.00 -13.69 11.16
N ILE A 197 -3.71 -13.88 12.27
CA ILE A 197 -3.25 -14.74 13.39
C ILE A 197 -3.22 -16.22 12.99
N ARG A 198 -4.02 -16.61 11.98
CA ARG A 198 -4.12 -17.99 11.51
C ARG A 198 -2.95 -18.45 10.65
N PHE A 199 -2.03 -17.54 10.33
CA PHE A 199 -0.83 -17.79 9.52
C PHE A 199 0.47 -17.79 10.35
N GLN A 200 0.36 -17.89 11.66
CA GLN A 200 1.51 -17.99 12.57
C GLN A 200 2.14 -19.38 12.56
#